data_7b671405c167d0d607e48688e8558f0b
#
_entry.id   7b671405c167d0d607e48688e8558f0b
#
_cell.length_a   1.000
_cell.length_b   1.000
_cell.length_c   1.000
_cell.angle_alpha   90.00
_cell.angle_beta   90.00
_cell.angle_gamma   90.00
#
_symmetry.space_group_name_H-M   'P 1'
#
loop_
_entity.id
_entity.type
_entity.pdbx_description
1 polymer ?
#
loop_
_entity_poly.entity_id
_entity_poly.type
_entity_poly.pdbx_seq_one_letter_code
_entity_poly.pdbx_strand_id
1 'polypeptide(L)'
;MLVPAILYKEQISKEFQRKFYTEDMFLETGSLYQWSPEILDNPADGQFDYAIIHNNKLIGYLSYRVDYYCSKVYNFGLMSFDKGNYIVGKDVFNKMEEIVEMYHRVEWRMIRGNPAERSYDKFCKKHNGKKHILKDAIKDKKGNYRDDIIYEIVKENNEKC
;
A
#
# COMPACT_ATOMS: atom_id res chain seq x y z
N MET A 1 -0.91 -10.88 -11.23
CA MET A 1 -0.02 -11.83 -10.53
C MET A 1 1.08 -11.06 -9.83
N LEU A 2 1.33 -11.34 -8.55
CA LEU A 2 2.43 -10.76 -7.78
C LEU A 2 3.69 -11.60 -7.98
N VAL A 3 4.81 -10.93 -8.30
CA VAL A 3 6.14 -11.54 -8.40
C VAL A 3 7.15 -10.69 -7.64
N PRO A 4 8.30 -11.24 -7.20
CA PRO A 4 9.32 -10.45 -6.51
C PRO A 4 9.73 -9.21 -7.31
N ALA A 5 9.73 -8.04 -6.66
CA ALA A 5 10.00 -6.76 -7.32
C ALA A 5 11.41 -6.67 -7.89
N ILE A 6 12.37 -7.41 -7.32
CA ILE A 6 13.77 -7.42 -7.77
C ILE A 6 13.90 -7.78 -9.26
N LEU A 7 13.00 -8.64 -9.77
CA LEU A 7 12.99 -9.04 -11.18
C LEU A 7 12.60 -7.88 -12.13
N TYR A 8 12.02 -6.82 -11.60
CA TYR A 8 11.51 -5.66 -12.34
C TYR A 8 12.03 -4.33 -11.79
N LYS A 9 13.11 -4.37 -11.01
CA LYS A 9 13.69 -3.21 -10.27
C LYS A 9 13.83 -1.96 -11.14
N GLU A 10 14.47 -2.08 -12.29
CA GLU A 10 14.69 -0.94 -13.20
C GLU A 10 13.37 -0.43 -13.82
N GLN A 11 12.47 -1.35 -14.18
CA GLN A 11 11.18 -0.99 -14.77
C GLN A 11 10.30 -0.28 -13.74
N ILE A 12 10.28 -0.75 -12.48
CA ILE A 12 9.57 -0.09 -11.39
C ILE A 12 10.11 1.31 -11.18
N SER A 13 11.43 1.48 -11.10
CA SER A 13 12.05 2.81 -10.94
C SER A 13 11.66 3.77 -12.08
N LYS A 14 11.73 3.31 -13.33
CA LYS A 14 11.31 4.10 -14.50
C LYS A 14 9.83 4.51 -14.44
N GLU A 15 8.94 3.59 -14.04
CA GLU A 15 7.50 3.87 -13.91
C GLU A 15 7.21 4.87 -12.79
N PHE A 16 7.89 4.77 -11.63
CA PHE A 16 7.79 5.77 -10.58
C PHE A 16 8.24 7.15 -11.07
N GLN A 17 9.39 7.25 -11.72
CA GLN A 17 9.88 8.50 -12.28
C GLN A 17 8.88 9.07 -13.29
N ARG A 18 8.41 8.25 -14.24
CA ARG A 18 7.42 8.66 -15.22
C ARG A 18 6.17 9.25 -14.56
N LYS A 19 5.62 8.57 -13.57
CA LYS A 19 4.42 9.00 -12.84
C LYS A 19 4.63 10.35 -12.15
N PHE A 20 5.72 10.51 -11.40
CA PHE A 20 6.02 11.76 -10.73
C PHE A 20 6.29 12.95 -11.67
N TYR A 21 6.75 12.69 -12.90
CA TYR A 21 6.90 13.74 -13.91
C TYR A 21 5.60 14.13 -14.59
N THR A 22 4.69 13.17 -14.79
CA THR A 22 3.47 13.37 -15.58
C THR A 22 2.22 13.66 -14.77
N GLU A 23 2.23 13.33 -13.47
CA GLU A 23 1.05 13.34 -12.61
C GLU A 23 1.36 13.95 -11.23
N ASP A 24 0.34 14.51 -10.58
CA ASP A 24 0.43 14.84 -9.16
C ASP A 24 0.18 13.56 -8.34
N MET A 25 1.25 13.03 -7.76
CA MET A 25 1.22 11.77 -7.00
C MET A 25 0.99 11.97 -5.50
N PHE A 26 0.64 13.19 -5.07
CA PHE A 26 0.51 13.49 -3.64
C PHE A 26 -0.55 12.64 -2.94
N LEU A 27 -1.72 12.48 -3.54
CA LEU A 27 -2.82 11.70 -2.93
C LEU A 27 -2.51 10.20 -2.85
N GLU A 28 -1.70 9.67 -3.79
CA GLU A 28 -1.30 8.27 -3.82
C GLU A 28 -0.13 7.96 -2.89
N THR A 29 0.81 8.89 -2.73
CA THR A 29 2.09 8.61 -2.05
C THR A 29 2.30 9.39 -0.76
N GLY A 30 1.60 10.50 -0.56
CA GLY A 30 1.87 11.45 0.51
C GLY A 30 3.14 12.28 0.31
N SER A 31 3.85 12.08 -0.80
CA SER A 31 5.11 12.77 -1.06
C SER A 31 4.91 14.08 -1.80
N LEU A 32 5.57 15.12 -1.30
CA LEU A 32 5.69 16.41 -1.99
C LEU A 32 6.80 16.42 -3.04
N TYR A 33 7.69 15.45 -2.98
CA TYR A 33 8.89 15.33 -3.80
C TYR A 33 8.90 14.02 -4.57
N GLN A 34 9.65 14.01 -5.64
CA GLN A 34 9.91 12.82 -6.42
C GLN A 34 10.69 11.80 -5.60
N TRP A 35 10.25 10.55 -5.62
CA TRP A 35 10.98 9.42 -5.04
C TRP A 35 10.66 8.13 -5.80
N SER A 36 11.45 7.11 -5.58
CA SER A 36 11.19 5.74 -6.01
C SER A 36 11.55 4.78 -4.88
N PRO A 37 10.91 3.59 -4.81
CA PRO A 37 11.26 2.62 -3.80
C PRO A 37 12.69 2.12 -3.98
N GLU A 38 13.40 1.91 -2.88
CA GLU A 38 14.67 1.20 -2.88
C GLU A 38 14.39 -0.30 -2.81
N ILE A 39 14.59 -0.98 -3.93
CA ILE A 39 14.43 -2.43 -4.04
C ILE A 39 15.81 -3.06 -3.87
N LEU A 40 16.03 -3.73 -2.75
CA LEU A 40 17.30 -4.33 -2.38
C LEU A 40 17.44 -5.73 -2.98
N ASP A 41 18.66 -6.10 -3.38
CA ASP A 41 18.98 -7.45 -3.86
C ASP A 41 18.86 -8.47 -2.71
N ASN A 42 19.21 -8.05 -1.50
CA ASN A 42 19.03 -8.80 -0.26
C ASN A 42 18.16 -7.98 0.69
N PRO A 43 16.82 -8.10 0.62
CA PRO A 43 15.93 -7.35 1.50
C PRO A 43 16.13 -7.77 2.95
N ALA A 44 15.93 -6.83 3.87
CA ALA A 44 15.90 -7.13 5.29
C ALA A 44 14.76 -8.11 5.61
N ASP A 45 14.94 -8.88 6.68
CA ASP A 45 13.86 -9.76 7.17
C ASP A 45 12.59 -8.95 7.45
N GLY A 46 11.45 -9.50 7.01
CA GLY A 46 10.17 -8.79 7.09
C GLY A 46 9.94 -7.72 6.02
N GLN A 47 10.81 -7.55 5.03
CA GLN A 47 10.63 -6.66 3.90
C GLN A 47 10.07 -7.40 2.68
N PHE A 48 8.92 -6.98 2.20
CA PHE A 48 8.24 -7.56 1.03
C PHE A 48 7.98 -6.51 -0.02
N ASP A 49 8.51 -6.74 -1.22
CA ASP A 49 8.36 -5.87 -2.38
C ASP A 49 7.94 -6.72 -3.59
N TYR A 50 6.82 -6.34 -4.24
CA TYR A 50 6.25 -7.08 -5.37
C TYR A 50 6.02 -6.19 -6.59
N ALA A 51 6.32 -6.71 -7.76
CA ALA A 51 5.79 -6.22 -9.03
C ALA A 51 4.43 -6.86 -9.30
N ILE A 52 3.47 -6.08 -9.79
CA ILE A 52 2.16 -6.56 -10.22
C ILE A 52 2.22 -6.70 -11.74
N ILE A 53 2.13 -7.95 -12.22
CA ILE A 53 2.26 -8.29 -13.64
C ILE A 53 0.94 -8.79 -14.20
N HIS A 54 0.56 -8.28 -15.37
CA HIS A 54 -0.58 -8.75 -16.14
C HIS A 54 -0.23 -8.77 -17.63
N ASN A 55 -0.49 -9.88 -18.32
CA ASN A 55 -0.14 -10.08 -19.73
C ASN A 55 1.31 -9.68 -20.05
N ASN A 56 2.26 -10.15 -19.25
CA ASN A 56 3.70 -9.84 -19.34
C ASN A 56 4.05 -8.35 -19.23
N LYS A 57 3.13 -7.52 -18.74
CA LYS A 57 3.33 -6.09 -18.54
C LYS A 57 3.34 -5.75 -17.05
N LEU A 58 4.26 -4.91 -16.64
CA LEU A 58 4.28 -4.32 -15.31
C LEU A 58 3.15 -3.29 -15.19
N ILE A 59 2.19 -3.52 -14.29
CA ILE A 59 1.01 -2.66 -14.10
C ILE A 59 0.92 -2.04 -12.70
N GLY A 60 1.81 -2.41 -11.79
CA GLY A 60 1.83 -1.82 -10.45
C GLY A 60 2.97 -2.35 -9.58
N TYR A 61 3.04 -1.79 -8.39
CA TYR A 61 3.99 -2.14 -7.34
C TYR A 61 3.28 -2.19 -5.99
N LEU A 62 3.62 -3.17 -5.18
CA LEU A 62 3.10 -3.38 -3.83
C LEU A 62 4.25 -3.61 -2.88
N SER A 63 4.22 -2.98 -1.72
CA SER A 63 5.19 -3.25 -0.65
C SER A 63 4.54 -3.27 0.71
N TYR A 64 5.13 -4.01 1.65
CA TYR A 64 4.80 -3.95 3.07
C TYR A 64 5.96 -4.43 3.93
N ARG A 65 5.87 -4.16 5.22
CA ARG A 65 6.82 -4.60 6.24
C ARG A 65 6.11 -5.49 7.26
N VAL A 66 6.84 -6.45 7.79
CA VAL A 66 6.38 -7.36 8.86
C VAL A 66 7.28 -7.20 10.09
N ASP A 67 6.67 -6.92 11.21
CA ASP A 67 7.27 -7.12 12.52
C ASP A 67 6.83 -8.50 13.03
N TYR A 68 7.72 -9.47 12.96
CA TYR A 68 7.41 -10.84 13.37
C TYR A 68 7.22 -10.98 14.88
N TYR A 69 7.87 -10.16 15.67
CA TYR A 69 7.74 -10.19 17.14
C TYR A 69 6.33 -9.76 17.56
N CYS A 70 5.82 -8.69 16.96
CA CYS A 70 4.47 -8.18 17.23
C CYS A 70 3.39 -8.86 16.35
N SER A 71 3.77 -9.78 15.44
CA SER A 71 2.87 -10.33 14.42
C SER A 71 2.08 -9.22 13.70
N LYS A 72 2.79 -8.17 13.26
CA LYS A 72 2.20 -6.95 12.71
C LYS A 72 2.68 -6.68 11.28
N VAL A 73 1.75 -6.33 10.39
CA VAL A 73 2.04 -5.78 9.06
C VAL A 73 1.82 -4.28 9.07
N TYR A 74 2.76 -3.54 8.51
CA TYR A 74 2.76 -2.07 8.46
C TYR A 74 3.47 -1.55 7.20
N ASN A 75 3.51 -0.24 6.98
CA ASN A 75 4.10 0.40 5.80
C ASN A 75 3.61 -0.22 4.48
N PHE A 76 2.31 -0.52 4.43
CA PHE A 76 1.70 -1.04 3.22
C PHE A 76 1.59 0.07 2.18
N GLY A 77 2.26 -0.12 1.04
CA GLY A 77 2.29 0.82 -0.07
C GLY A 77 1.82 0.18 -1.37
N LEU A 78 0.99 0.90 -2.11
CA LEU A 78 0.48 0.49 -3.42
C LEU A 78 0.69 1.62 -4.43
N MET A 79 1.26 1.29 -5.59
CA MET A 79 1.33 2.17 -6.74
C MET A 79 0.74 1.45 -7.97
N SER A 80 -0.29 2.03 -8.58
CA SER A 80 -0.79 1.58 -9.88
C SER A 80 -0.12 2.35 -11.01
N PHE A 81 0.47 1.64 -11.97
CA PHE A 81 1.05 2.22 -13.17
C PHE A 81 0.04 2.26 -14.32
N ASP A 82 -1.05 1.52 -14.20
CA ASP A 82 -2.14 1.42 -15.20
C ASP A 82 -3.47 1.78 -14.51
N LYS A 83 -3.80 3.09 -14.53
CA LYS A 83 -5.01 3.60 -13.86
C LYS A 83 -6.27 2.98 -14.47
N GLY A 84 -7.17 2.54 -13.60
CA GLY A 84 -8.41 1.89 -13.98
C GLY A 84 -8.29 0.39 -14.28
N ASN A 85 -7.10 -0.19 -14.25
CA ASN A 85 -6.92 -1.62 -14.38
C ASN A 85 -7.35 -2.35 -13.10
N TYR A 86 -8.51 -3.01 -13.15
CA TYR A 86 -9.08 -3.70 -11.99
C TYR A 86 -8.22 -4.86 -11.46
N ILE A 87 -7.31 -5.40 -12.29
CA ILE A 87 -6.41 -6.49 -11.90
C ILE A 87 -5.46 -6.05 -10.79
N VAL A 88 -5.01 -4.79 -10.80
CA VAL A 88 -4.19 -4.24 -9.71
C VAL A 88 -4.93 -4.38 -8.39
N GLY A 89 -6.17 -3.90 -8.32
CA GLY A 89 -7.00 -4.02 -7.12
C GLY A 89 -7.24 -5.47 -6.71
N LYS A 90 -7.56 -6.34 -7.68
CA LYS A 90 -7.79 -7.77 -7.41
C LYS A 90 -6.56 -8.43 -6.76
N ASP A 91 -5.38 -8.29 -7.35
CA ASP A 91 -4.16 -8.92 -6.84
C ASP A 91 -3.77 -8.37 -5.46
N VAL A 92 -3.94 -7.05 -5.26
CA VAL A 92 -3.65 -6.38 -3.98
C VAL A 92 -4.60 -6.87 -2.87
N PHE A 93 -5.91 -6.86 -3.11
CA PHE A 93 -6.87 -7.29 -2.08
C PHE A 93 -6.80 -8.78 -1.79
N ASN A 94 -6.46 -9.63 -2.76
CA ASN A 94 -6.17 -11.03 -2.50
C ASN A 94 -4.95 -11.17 -1.56
N LYS A 95 -3.90 -10.39 -1.77
CA LYS A 95 -2.74 -10.38 -0.86
C LYS A 95 -3.09 -9.83 0.51
N MET A 96 -3.93 -8.80 0.61
CA MET A 96 -4.41 -8.29 1.89
C MET A 96 -5.24 -9.31 2.67
N GLU A 97 -6.07 -10.14 2.01
CA GLU A 97 -6.78 -11.27 2.65
C GLU A 97 -5.78 -12.27 3.28
N GLU A 98 -4.77 -12.70 2.50
CA GLU A 98 -3.71 -13.59 3.03
C GLU A 98 -3.00 -12.97 4.25
N ILE A 99 -2.67 -11.68 4.19
CA ILE A 99 -2.00 -10.94 5.26
C ILE A 99 -2.88 -10.89 6.53
N VAL A 100 -4.16 -10.56 6.39
CA VAL A 100 -5.09 -10.51 7.53
C VAL A 100 -5.30 -11.89 8.15
N GLU A 101 -5.29 -12.96 7.34
CA GLU A 101 -5.36 -14.33 7.86
C GLU A 101 -4.07 -14.75 8.59
N MET A 102 -2.92 -14.26 8.17
CA MET A 102 -1.62 -14.69 8.69
C MET A 102 -1.19 -13.94 9.96
N TYR A 103 -1.41 -12.63 10.01
CA TYR A 103 -0.88 -11.77 11.07
C TYR A 103 -1.95 -11.31 12.05
N HIS A 104 -1.53 -11.04 13.30
CA HIS A 104 -2.43 -10.56 14.36
C HIS A 104 -2.93 -9.15 14.10
N ARG A 105 -2.06 -8.25 13.59
CA ARG A 105 -2.39 -6.85 13.32
C ARG A 105 -1.94 -6.44 11.92
N VAL A 106 -2.82 -5.77 11.20
CA VAL A 106 -2.53 -5.18 9.89
C VAL A 106 -2.91 -3.72 9.90
N GLU A 107 -1.99 -2.85 9.51
CA GLU A 107 -2.25 -1.42 9.42
C GLU A 107 -1.74 -0.84 8.09
N TRP A 108 -2.47 0.10 7.54
CA TRP A 108 -2.07 0.87 6.38
C TRP A 108 -2.58 2.30 6.48
N ARG A 109 -1.99 3.18 5.67
CA ARG A 109 -2.20 4.62 5.75
C ARG A 109 -2.44 5.20 4.37
N MET A 110 -3.26 6.25 4.29
CA MET A 110 -3.49 7.00 3.06
C MET A 110 -3.92 8.44 3.38
N ILE A 111 -3.83 9.32 2.36
CA ILE A 111 -4.38 10.67 2.43
C ILE A 111 -5.82 10.63 1.93
N ARG A 112 -6.71 11.39 2.58
CA ARG A 112 -8.10 11.55 2.14
C ARG A 112 -8.17 12.01 0.69
N GLY A 113 -8.98 11.32 -0.11
CA GLY A 113 -9.10 11.53 -1.54
C GLY A 113 -8.20 10.62 -2.38
N ASN A 114 -7.44 9.71 -1.75
CA ASN A 114 -6.76 8.64 -2.47
C ASN A 114 -7.78 7.80 -3.27
N PRO A 115 -7.52 7.50 -4.55
CA PRO A 115 -8.45 6.72 -5.38
C PRO A 115 -8.87 5.36 -4.79
N ALA A 116 -8.04 4.76 -3.94
CA ALA A 116 -8.32 3.48 -3.29
C ALA A 116 -9.19 3.61 -2.02
N GLU A 117 -9.50 4.81 -1.52
CA GLU A 117 -10.20 5.04 -0.24
C GLU A 117 -11.46 4.19 -0.10
N ARG A 118 -12.34 4.21 -1.10
CA ARG A 118 -13.60 3.44 -1.09
C ARG A 118 -13.37 1.92 -0.97
N SER A 119 -12.31 1.43 -1.61
CA SER A 119 -11.96 0.01 -1.57
C SER A 119 -11.38 -0.39 -0.22
N TYR A 120 -10.53 0.46 0.36
CA TYR A 120 -10.00 0.30 1.71
C TYR A 120 -11.09 0.37 2.78
N ASP A 121 -12.06 1.29 2.65
CA ASP A 121 -13.21 1.36 3.55
C ASP A 121 -14.01 0.05 3.56
N LYS A 122 -14.28 -0.51 2.38
CA LYS A 122 -15.00 -1.78 2.25
C LYS A 122 -14.21 -2.94 2.86
N PHE A 123 -12.91 -3.00 2.58
CA PHE A 123 -12.04 -4.05 3.08
C PHE A 123 -11.93 -3.99 4.62
N CYS A 124 -11.66 -2.82 5.16
CA CYS A 124 -11.59 -2.58 6.59
C CYS A 124 -12.89 -2.99 7.31
N LYS A 125 -14.04 -2.56 6.76
CA LYS A 125 -15.36 -2.93 7.31
C LYS A 125 -15.63 -4.44 7.26
N LYS A 126 -15.25 -5.12 6.17
CA LYS A 126 -15.39 -6.57 5.99
C LYS A 126 -14.70 -7.33 7.13
N HIS A 127 -13.56 -6.85 7.60
CA HIS A 127 -12.74 -7.48 8.63
C HIS A 127 -12.94 -6.85 10.03
N ASN A 128 -14.05 -6.13 10.28
CA ASN A 128 -14.31 -5.45 11.54
C ASN A 128 -13.20 -4.51 12.00
N GLY A 129 -12.43 -3.98 11.04
CA GLY A 129 -11.34 -3.06 11.30
C GLY A 129 -11.81 -1.66 11.69
N LYS A 130 -10.87 -0.83 12.10
CA LYS A 130 -11.10 0.57 12.49
C LYS A 130 -10.45 1.52 11.50
N LYS A 131 -11.11 2.66 11.27
CA LYS A 131 -10.62 3.79 10.47
C LYS A 131 -10.40 4.96 11.40
N HIS A 132 -9.15 5.40 11.53
CA HIS A 132 -8.77 6.57 12.30
C HIS A 132 -8.51 7.74 11.36
N ILE A 133 -9.08 8.91 11.65
CA ILE A 133 -8.95 10.10 10.84
C ILE A 133 -8.18 11.14 11.64
N LEU A 134 -6.98 11.46 11.20
CA LEU A 134 -6.18 12.56 11.73
C LEU A 134 -6.51 13.80 10.90
N LYS A 135 -7.40 14.64 11.44
CA LYS A 135 -7.94 15.79 10.73
C LYS A 135 -6.84 16.81 10.45
N ASP A 136 -6.82 17.35 9.21
CA ASP A 136 -5.91 18.42 8.77
C ASP A 136 -4.42 18.15 9.06
N ALA A 137 -4.01 16.87 9.01
CA ALA A 137 -2.68 16.44 9.46
C ALA A 137 -1.57 16.63 8.41
N ILE A 138 -1.93 16.73 7.12
CA ILE A 138 -0.97 16.80 6.02
C ILE A 138 -1.26 18.02 5.15
N LYS A 139 -0.20 18.71 4.70
CA LYS A 139 -0.32 19.89 3.83
C LYS A 139 0.13 19.54 2.41
N ASP A 140 -0.73 19.83 1.42
CA ASP A 140 -0.40 19.62 0.01
C ASP A 140 0.49 20.75 -0.56
N LYS A 141 0.96 20.60 -1.81
CA LYS A 141 1.81 21.60 -2.50
C LYS A 141 1.14 22.97 -2.67
N LYS A 142 -0.19 23.02 -2.64
CA LYS A 142 -0.97 24.27 -2.77
C LYS A 142 -1.25 24.93 -1.43
N GLY A 143 -0.80 24.31 -0.33
CA GLY A 143 -0.99 24.81 1.01
C GLY A 143 -2.31 24.38 1.67
N ASN A 144 -3.12 23.52 1.03
CA ASN A 144 -4.35 23.00 1.61
C ASN A 144 -4.06 21.86 2.58
N TYR A 145 -4.78 21.84 3.71
CA TYR A 145 -4.70 20.73 4.64
C TYR A 145 -5.58 19.56 4.19
N ARG A 146 -5.10 18.35 4.46
CA ARG A 146 -5.76 17.08 4.18
C ARG A 146 -5.76 16.19 5.39
N ASP A 147 -6.80 15.39 5.52
CA ASP A 147 -6.84 14.35 6.54
C ASP A 147 -5.89 13.21 6.17
N ASP A 148 -5.21 12.71 7.19
CA ASP A 148 -4.44 11.50 7.12
C ASP A 148 -5.27 10.36 7.75
N ILE A 149 -5.39 9.26 7.05
CA ILE A 149 -6.26 8.15 7.41
C ILE A 149 -5.41 6.92 7.69
N ILE A 150 -5.61 6.34 8.87
CA ILE A 150 -5.00 5.09 9.27
C ILE A 150 -6.10 4.05 9.41
N TYR A 151 -5.93 2.92 8.73
CA TYR A 151 -6.76 1.75 8.91
C TYR A 151 -6.03 0.72 9.75
N GLU A 152 -6.76 0.02 10.60
CA GLU A 152 -6.24 -1.12 11.35
C GLU A 152 -7.24 -2.26 11.37
N ILE A 153 -6.73 -3.48 11.26
CA ILE A 153 -7.45 -4.73 11.50
C ILE A 153 -6.66 -5.47 12.57
N VAL A 154 -7.32 -5.85 13.65
CA VAL A 154 -6.70 -6.61 14.75
C VAL A 154 -7.53 -7.87 14.96
N LYS A 155 -6.89 -9.04 14.95
CA LYS A 155 -7.55 -10.28 15.29
C LYS A 155 -7.97 -10.26 16.76
N GLU A 156 -9.21 -10.61 17.05
CA GLU A 156 -9.63 -10.84 18.42
C GLU A 156 -8.84 -12.03 18.97
N ASN A 157 -8.24 -11.85 20.13
CA ASN A 157 -7.67 -12.97 20.86
C ASN A 157 -8.83 -13.84 21.35
N ASN A 158 -9.07 -14.97 20.71
CA ASN A 158 -10.01 -15.98 21.17
C ASN A 158 -9.43 -16.75 22.37
N GLU A 159 -8.68 -16.11 23.25
CA GLU A 159 -8.38 -16.66 24.56
C GLU A 159 -9.60 -16.47 25.45
N LYS A 160 -10.53 -17.42 25.31
CA LYS A 160 -11.45 -17.71 26.41
C LYS A 160 -10.62 -18.40 27.49
N CYS A 161 -10.28 -17.64 28.55
CA CYS A 161 -9.92 -18.23 29.82
C CYS A 161 -11.03 -19.18 30.31
#